data_8285d8dd4c4e7992b344d776f82fe2a5
#
_entry.id   8285d8dd4c4e7992b344d776f82fe2a5
#
_cell.length_a   1.000
_cell.length_b   1.000
_cell.length_c   1.000
_cell.angle_alpha   90.00
_cell.angle_beta   90.00
_cell.angle_gamma   90.00
#
_symmetry.space_group_name_H-M   'P 1'
#
loop_
_entity.id
_entity.type
_entity.pdbx_description
1 polymer ?
#
loop_
_entity_poly.entity_id
_entity_poly.type
_entity_poly.pdbx_seq_one_letter_code
_entity_poly.pdbx_strand_id
1 'polypeptide(L)'
;MMRPRRGRRLMTVVATLAAALTVSASMGGVSTAAEATATAAVAAPGSAAAVKPLPPELEKIRAQQAAKLYGDPAERPLGERKTSLISLGDSEISGEGVGTYEPGTDGPTNWCHRSPDSAIHRTGIAADVTYNVACSGAYTGNIRIGGSKQYADELVQSDSLAIAARNTRLKMVLLVAGANDDLQFGPVMTDCVTRWFLLQGTCEPKYTPGWQARVDGLVPKVEGTVGDLRTVMRDAGYADGDYKLVVMSYPSPIGPDVTDNPNFPGKIPGGCTGYTSDSAWGRNTAVPAFEKGVRKAATDSGATYLDASRLFHGHEVCMEDTWARGLYVNISNPFPPDANSVRQSFHPNARGHGAFASCLTQLYAAGLREASCADSASTGQPKLYPVAWDDAYRPVKNAATGSCVDANGAASGNGTAVGGWDCNGQRNQGWWYDQEHRSLHVELTQDRCLDVPGARYERGAGLILWNCSGAANQQFVRADGGTVRPAAAQSLCLTLGAAKDPLRLQPCDGSAGQRFA
;
A
#
# COMPACT_ATOMS: atom_id res chain seq x y z
N MET A 1 -46.07 15.98 45.91
CA MET A 1 -46.81 17.20 45.52
C MET A 1 -46.58 17.47 44.05
N MET A 2 -47.67 17.35 43.35
CA MET A 2 -48.12 18.07 42.14
C MET A 2 -47.26 18.12 40.89
N ARG A 3 -47.71 17.36 39.89
CA ARG A 3 -47.77 17.69 38.45
C ARG A 3 -48.76 18.89 38.22
N PRO A 4 -48.81 19.59 37.06
CA PRO A 4 -49.18 19.03 35.75
C PRO A 4 -48.49 19.70 34.52
N ARG A 5 -48.37 19.07 33.36
CA ARG A 5 -49.25 18.78 32.20
C ARG A 5 -49.45 19.90 31.17
N ARG A 6 -49.29 19.50 29.89
CA ARG A 6 -49.90 19.92 28.59
C ARG A 6 -49.11 20.98 27.78
N GLY A 7 -49.04 20.91 26.45
CA GLY A 7 -49.71 20.09 25.43
C GLY A 7 -49.30 20.50 24.03
N ARG A 8 -49.41 19.55 23.15
CA ARG A 8 -49.77 19.51 21.72
C ARG A 8 -49.87 20.84 20.91
N ARG A 9 -49.29 20.85 19.70
CA ARG A 9 -50.02 20.80 18.42
C ARG A 9 -49.08 20.65 17.22
N LEU A 10 -49.39 19.66 16.43
CA LEU A 10 -49.28 19.37 15.03
C LEU A 10 -49.62 20.59 14.14
N MET A 11 -48.93 20.77 13.03
CA MET A 11 -49.55 21.16 11.76
C MET A 11 -48.72 20.71 10.56
N THR A 12 -49.30 19.82 9.81
CA THR A 12 -48.97 19.32 8.48
C THR A 12 -49.35 20.37 7.44
N VAL A 13 -48.50 20.63 6.44
CA VAL A 13 -48.96 21.15 5.14
C VAL A 13 -48.27 20.38 4.03
N VAL A 14 -49.09 19.66 3.31
CA VAL A 14 -48.84 19.05 2.00
C VAL A 14 -49.24 20.08 0.95
N ALA A 15 -48.41 20.27 -0.06
CA ALA A 15 -48.83 20.85 -1.32
C ALA A 15 -48.11 20.18 -2.50
N THR A 16 -48.84 19.36 -3.18
CA THR A 16 -48.67 18.85 -4.53
C THR A 16 -48.88 19.94 -5.57
N LEU A 17 -48.07 19.95 -6.65
CA LEU A 17 -48.59 20.38 -7.96
C LEU A 17 -47.86 19.61 -9.10
N ALA A 18 -48.70 19.17 -10.03
CA ALA A 18 -48.39 18.24 -11.10
C ALA A 18 -48.08 18.95 -12.43
N ALA A 19 -47.33 18.21 -13.23
CA ALA A 19 -47.38 18.02 -14.69
C ALA A 19 -47.78 19.16 -15.65
N ALA A 20 -46.98 19.28 -16.69
CA ALA A 20 -47.50 19.43 -18.07
C ALA A 20 -46.46 18.87 -19.10
N LEU A 21 -46.81 17.77 -19.71
CA LEU A 21 -46.25 17.29 -20.97
C LEU A 21 -46.83 18.14 -22.14
N THR A 22 -45.96 18.56 -23.06
CA THR A 22 -46.39 18.87 -24.42
C THR A 22 -45.51 18.15 -25.42
N VAL A 23 -46.10 17.19 -26.10
CA VAL A 23 -45.58 16.51 -27.28
C VAL A 23 -45.87 17.43 -28.48
N SER A 24 -44.86 17.68 -29.31
CA SER A 24 -45.07 18.17 -30.67
C SER A 24 -44.24 17.34 -31.63
N ALA A 25 -44.93 16.54 -32.42
CA ALA A 25 -44.41 15.86 -33.57
C ALA A 25 -44.36 16.79 -34.77
N SER A 26 -43.27 16.81 -35.50
CA SER A 26 -43.27 17.28 -36.88
C SER A 26 -42.33 16.45 -37.73
N MET A 27 -42.84 16.13 -38.91
CA MET A 27 -42.34 15.19 -39.90
C MET A 27 -41.07 15.64 -40.64
N GLY A 28 -40.28 14.65 -40.99
CA GLY A 28 -39.75 14.38 -42.34
C GLY A 28 -38.91 15.45 -43.04
N GLY A 29 -37.63 15.17 -43.16
CA GLY A 29 -36.73 15.75 -44.14
C GLY A 29 -35.54 14.84 -44.34
N VAL A 30 -35.54 14.10 -45.46
CA VAL A 30 -34.38 13.36 -45.96
C VAL A 30 -33.32 14.38 -46.37
N SER A 31 -32.16 14.32 -45.80
CA SER A 31 -31.00 15.10 -46.26
C SER A 31 -29.76 14.20 -46.31
N THR A 32 -29.16 14.21 -47.48
CA THR A 32 -27.99 13.47 -47.93
C THR A 32 -26.79 13.62 -47.01
N ALA A 33 -26.12 12.48 -46.73
CA ALA A 33 -24.86 12.40 -46.03
C ALA A 33 -23.76 13.14 -46.82
N ALA A 34 -23.21 14.16 -46.23
CA ALA A 34 -21.90 14.72 -46.59
C ALA A 34 -20.88 14.17 -45.61
N GLU A 35 -19.90 13.40 -46.08
CA GLU A 35 -18.74 12.98 -45.32
C GLU A 35 -17.95 14.22 -44.87
N ALA A 36 -18.06 14.52 -43.60
CA ALA A 36 -17.18 15.48 -42.94
C ALA A 36 -15.94 14.72 -42.43
N THR A 37 -14.84 14.86 -43.14
CA THR A 37 -13.50 14.53 -42.64
C THR A 37 -13.26 15.32 -41.36
N ALA A 38 -13.33 14.67 -40.21
CA ALA A 38 -12.93 15.21 -38.94
C ALA A 38 -11.39 15.30 -38.91
N THR A 39 -10.87 16.46 -39.25
CA THR A 39 -9.49 16.83 -38.87
C THR A 39 -9.46 16.93 -37.35
N ALA A 40 -8.75 15.98 -36.70
CA ALA A 40 -8.43 16.06 -35.29
C ALA A 40 -7.66 17.39 -35.05
N ALA A 41 -8.32 18.33 -34.41
CA ALA A 41 -7.65 19.53 -33.91
C ALA A 41 -6.66 19.08 -32.83
N VAL A 42 -5.37 19.20 -33.13
CA VAL A 42 -4.32 19.10 -32.12
C VAL A 42 -4.63 20.19 -31.10
N ALA A 43 -4.98 19.80 -29.89
CA ALA A 43 -5.17 20.74 -28.79
C ALA A 43 -3.88 21.56 -28.63
N ALA A 44 -4.00 22.87 -28.69
CA ALA A 44 -2.91 23.78 -28.42
C ALA A 44 -2.36 23.47 -27.00
N PRO A 45 -1.02 23.54 -26.79
CA PRO A 45 -0.46 23.36 -25.47
C PRO A 45 -1.12 24.37 -24.51
N GLY A 46 -1.74 23.86 -23.45
CA GLY A 46 -2.42 24.69 -22.45
C GLY A 46 -1.47 25.79 -21.97
N SER A 47 -1.95 27.01 -21.87
CA SER A 47 -1.17 28.13 -21.34
C SER A 47 -0.61 27.73 -19.98
N ALA A 48 0.72 27.78 -19.84
CA ALA A 48 1.38 27.54 -18.57
C ALA A 48 0.70 28.39 -17.49
N ALA A 49 0.26 27.75 -16.41
CA ALA A 49 -0.36 28.47 -15.29
C ALA A 49 0.64 29.53 -14.79
N ALA A 50 0.14 30.74 -14.50
CA ALA A 50 1.00 31.82 -14.02
C ALA A 50 1.65 31.40 -12.70
N VAL A 51 2.98 31.40 -12.66
CA VAL A 51 3.76 31.06 -11.46
C VAL A 51 3.43 32.03 -10.34
N LYS A 52 2.96 31.55 -9.20
CA LYS A 52 2.58 32.37 -8.05
C LYS A 52 3.82 32.67 -7.19
N PRO A 53 4.12 33.91 -6.81
CA PRO A 53 5.30 34.25 -6.01
C PRO A 53 5.36 33.46 -4.69
N LEU A 54 6.57 33.04 -4.31
CA LEU A 54 6.79 32.48 -2.96
C LEU A 54 6.78 33.59 -1.90
N PRO A 55 6.39 33.25 -0.65
CA PRO A 55 6.66 34.11 0.49
C PRO A 55 8.15 34.52 0.53
N PRO A 56 8.51 35.75 0.95
CA PRO A 56 9.89 36.24 0.92
C PRO A 56 10.92 35.34 1.60
N GLU A 57 10.52 34.70 2.70
CA GLU A 57 11.38 33.77 3.46
C GLU A 57 11.68 32.49 2.66
N LEU A 58 10.67 31.91 2.02
CA LEU A 58 10.84 30.75 1.17
C LEU A 58 11.62 31.08 -0.10
N GLU A 59 11.39 32.27 -0.69
CA GLU A 59 12.15 32.75 -1.85
C GLU A 59 13.64 32.89 -1.52
N LYS A 60 13.98 33.39 -0.34
CA LYS A 60 15.37 33.46 0.11
C LYS A 60 16.03 32.08 0.15
N ILE A 61 15.34 31.08 0.71
CA ILE A 61 15.84 29.70 0.76
C ILE A 61 15.95 29.10 -0.64
N ARG A 62 14.91 29.31 -1.48
CA ARG A 62 14.92 28.89 -2.88
C ARG A 62 16.14 29.43 -3.63
N ALA A 63 16.40 30.74 -3.51
CA ALA A 63 17.52 31.40 -4.18
C ALA A 63 18.88 30.84 -3.70
N GLN A 64 19.02 30.59 -2.39
CA GLN A 64 20.24 29.97 -1.83
C GLN A 64 20.46 28.55 -2.39
N GLN A 65 19.39 27.76 -2.49
CA GLN A 65 19.47 26.42 -3.07
C GLN A 65 19.76 26.46 -4.58
N ALA A 66 19.14 27.40 -5.33
CA ALA A 66 19.42 27.60 -6.75
C ALA A 66 20.90 27.94 -6.98
N ALA A 67 21.46 28.83 -6.16
CA ALA A 67 22.88 29.19 -6.24
C ALA A 67 23.80 27.96 -6.02
N LYS A 68 23.43 27.04 -5.12
CA LYS A 68 24.17 25.79 -4.93
C LYS A 68 24.05 24.84 -6.13
N LEU A 69 22.88 24.79 -6.76
CA LEU A 69 22.59 23.87 -7.87
C LEU A 69 23.17 24.35 -9.19
N TYR A 70 23.21 25.67 -9.42
CA TYR A 70 23.46 26.28 -10.71
C TYR A 70 24.59 27.32 -10.71
N GLY A 71 25.10 27.73 -9.54
CA GLY A 71 25.99 28.86 -9.40
C GLY A 71 25.29 30.22 -9.50
N ASP A 72 23.96 30.25 -9.65
CA ASP A 72 23.12 31.43 -9.89
C ASP A 72 21.80 31.30 -9.07
N PRO A 73 21.40 32.33 -8.29
CA PRO A 73 20.19 32.31 -7.49
C PRO A 73 18.90 32.52 -8.30
N ALA A 74 18.97 32.87 -9.59
CA ALA A 74 17.79 33.12 -10.42
C ALA A 74 16.92 31.89 -10.61
N GLU A 75 15.59 32.09 -10.66
CA GLU A 75 14.65 31.02 -11.01
C GLU A 75 14.76 30.74 -12.53
N ARG A 76 14.82 29.47 -12.91
CA ARG A 76 14.93 29.02 -14.29
C ARG A 76 13.58 28.64 -14.87
N PRO A 77 13.37 28.81 -16.19
CA PRO A 77 12.22 28.18 -16.87
C PRO A 77 12.16 26.67 -16.59
N LEU A 78 10.96 26.10 -16.47
CA LEU A 78 10.75 24.70 -16.09
C LEU A 78 11.54 23.72 -16.99
N GLY A 79 11.61 23.98 -18.29
CA GLY A 79 12.34 23.13 -19.24
C GLY A 79 13.86 23.14 -19.09
N GLU A 80 14.43 24.15 -18.40
CA GLU A 80 15.87 24.32 -18.19
C GLU A 80 16.34 23.84 -16.82
N ARG A 81 15.39 23.42 -15.96
CA ARG A 81 15.69 22.94 -14.62
C ARG A 81 16.25 21.52 -14.65
N LYS A 82 17.22 21.24 -13.78
CA LYS A 82 17.66 19.87 -13.48
C LYS A 82 16.45 19.03 -13.06
N THR A 83 16.43 17.77 -13.49
CA THR A 83 15.35 16.85 -13.11
C THR A 83 15.47 16.38 -11.66
N SER A 84 14.33 16.13 -11.01
CA SER A 84 14.36 15.68 -9.62
C SER A 84 13.22 14.75 -9.24
N LEU A 85 13.40 14.09 -8.09
CA LEU A 85 12.39 13.32 -7.38
C LEU A 85 12.32 13.84 -5.94
N ILE A 86 11.14 13.77 -5.31
CA ILE A 86 10.95 14.18 -3.92
C ILE A 86 10.05 13.21 -3.17
N SER A 87 10.40 12.89 -1.91
CA SER A 87 9.53 12.18 -0.98
C SER A 87 9.12 13.09 0.18
N LEU A 88 7.82 13.04 0.48
CA LEU A 88 7.16 13.68 1.63
C LEU A 88 6.49 12.59 2.48
N GLY A 89 6.34 12.83 3.74
CA GLY A 89 5.63 11.90 4.62
C GLY A 89 6.27 11.78 6.00
N ASP A 90 6.10 10.59 6.55
CA ASP A 90 6.49 10.27 7.92
C ASP A 90 7.72 9.33 7.99
N SER A 91 7.84 8.62 9.11
CA SER A 91 8.94 7.70 9.40
C SER A 91 9.09 6.56 8.41
N GLU A 92 8.00 6.12 7.77
CA GLU A 92 8.02 5.00 6.84
C GLU A 92 8.93 5.29 5.63
N ILE A 93 9.01 6.58 5.22
CA ILE A 93 9.78 6.96 4.04
C ILE A 93 10.98 7.86 4.36
N SER A 94 11.07 8.42 5.59
CA SER A 94 12.22 9.24 5.98
C SER A 94 13.52 8.45 6.04
N GLY A 95 13.47 7.20 6.48
CA GLY A 95 14.63 6.34 6.71
C GLY A 95 14.80 5.91 8.16
N GLU A 96 13.76 6.04 9.00
CA GLU A 96 13.75 5.84 10.46
C GLU A 96 14.45 4.53 10.88
N GLY A 97 14.21 3.42 10.21
CA GLY A 97 14.76 2.10 10.55
C GLY A 97 16.15 1.80 9.99
N VAL A 98 16.74 2.71 9.19
CA VAL A 98 18.03 2.48 8.52
C VAL A 98 19.21 2.55 9.52
N GLY A 99 19.16 3.51 10.45
CA GLY A 99 20.21 3.68 11.47
C GLY A 99 21.40 4.52 11.02
N THR A 100 21.42 5.00 9.78
CA THR A 100 22.38 5.99 9.28
C THR A 100 21.57 7.19 8.79
N TYR A 101 21.82 8.36 9.37
CA TYR A 101 21.00 9.54 9.14
C TYR A 101 21.79 10.72 8.61
N GLU A 102 21.10 11.59 7.89
CA GLU A 102 21.65 12.85 7.41
C GLU A 102 22.02 13.78 8.59
N PRO A 103 23.12 14.51 8.49
CA PRO A 103 23.52 15.46 9.52
C PRO A 103 22.38 16.44 9.88
N GLY A 104 22.16 16.65 11.18
CA GLY A 104 21.12 17.55 11.68
C GLY A 104 19.73 16.94 11.77
N THR A 105 19.55 15.63 11.44
CA THR A 105 18.25 14.94 11.54
C THR A 105 18.24 13.77 12.54
N ASP A 106 19.30 13.62 13.33
CA ASP A 106 19.48 12.62 14.39
C ASP A 106 19.99 13.29 15.66
N GLY A 107 19.16 14.09 16.29
CA GLY A 107 19.53 14.81 17.50
C GLY A 107 18.33 15.39 18.25
N PRO A 108 18.52 15.84 19.50
CA PRO A 108 17.42 16.25 20.37
C PRO A 108 16.62 17.45 19.86
N THR A 109 17.15 18.20 18.92
CA THR A 109 16.45 19.32 18.27
C THR A 109 15.72 18.92 16.99
N ASN A 110 16.08 17.76 16.42
CA ASN A 110 15.50 17.27 15.16
C ASN A 110 15.68 15.75 15.03
N TRP A 111 14.60 15.01 15.18
CA TRP A 111 14.53 13.57 15.01
C TRP A 111 13.78 13.19 13.73
N CYS A 112 13.98 13.90 12.62
CA CYS A 112 13.38 13.51 11.34
C CYS A 112 13.93 12.19 10.79
N HIS A 113 15.12 11.79 11.21
CA HIS A 113 15.79 10.55 10.81
C HIS A 113 15.78 10.33 9.29
N ARG A 114 16.11 11.38 8.54
CA ARG A 114 16.31 11.25 7.11
C ARG A 114 17.58 10.46 6.82
N SER A 115 17.44 9.45 5.96
CA SER A 115 18.57 8.60 5.61
C SER A 115 19.01 8.81 4.17
N PRO A 116 20.32 8.86 3.88
CA PRO A 116 20.83 8.81 2.51
C PRO A 116 20.49 7.50 1.80
N ASP A 117 20.13 6.44 2.57
CA ASP A 117 19.67 5.16 2.05
C ASP A 117 18.14 5.04 1.99
N SER A 118 17.39 6.15 2.15
CA SER A 118 15.94 6.14 1.96
C SER A 118 15.56 5.85 0.51
N ALA A 119 14.36 5.33 0.31
CA ALA A 119 13.92 4.81 -0.98
C ALA A 119 14.04 5.81 -2.14
N ILE A 120 13.77 7.11 -1.89
CA ILE A 120 13.81 8.13 -2.94
C ILE A 120 15.19 8.30 -3.55
N HIS A 121 16.24 8.10 -2.77
CA HIS A 121 17.64 8.21 -3.22
C HIS A 121 18.12 6.96 -3.96
N ARG A 122 17.36 5.85 -3.88
CA ARG A 122 17.75 4.53 -4.39
C ARG A 122 16.94 4.07 -5.58
N THR A 123 15.97 4.88 -6.05
CA THR A 123 15.20 4.55 -7.25
C THR A 123 16.09 4.49 -8.48
N GLY A 124 15.77 3.62 -9.44
CA GLY A 124 16.36 3.60 -10.78
C GLY A 124 15.79 4.66 -11.73
N ILE A 125 14.97 5.58 -11.23
CA ILE A 125 14.38 6.66 -12.03
C ILE A 125 15.46 7.72 -12.27
N ALA A 126 15.85 7.92 -13.52
CA ALA A 126 16.87 8.89 -13.87
C ALA A 126 16.46 10.31 -13.43
N ALA A 127 17.23 10.92 -12.54
CA ALA A 127 17.06 12.28 -12.04
C ALA A 127 18.43 12.86 -11.65
N ASP A 128 18.59 14.19 -11.81
CA ASP A 128 19.84 14.87 -11.44
C ASP A 128 19.94 15.10 -9.92
N VAL A 129 18.78 15.19 -9.24
CA VAL A 129 18.69 15.48 -7.81
C VAL A 129 17.54 14.66 -7.20
N THR A 130 17.73 14.22 -5.96
CA THR A 130 16.67 13.61 -5.15
C THR A 130 16.55 14.32 -3.82
N TYR A 131 15.30 14.53 -3.36
CA TYR A 131 14.99 15.19 -2.10
C TYR A 131 14.21 14.25 -1.17
N ASN A 132 14.68 14.10 0.04
CA ASN A 132 13.92 13.49 1.13
C ASN A 132 13.54 14.58 2.12
N VAL A 133 12.28 15.01 2.14
CA VAL A 133 11.78 16.01 3.08
C VAL A 133 10.81 15.40 4.10
N ALA A 134 10.65 14.08 4.07
CA ALA A 134 9.89 13.33 5.07
C ALA A 134 10.53 13.47 6.46
N CYS A 135 9.72 13.31 7.50
CA CYS A 135 10.18 13.47 8.87
C CYS A 135 9.50 12.46 9.78
N SER A 136 10.29 11.71 10.55
CA SER A 136 9.77 10.70 11.47
C SER A 136 8.73 11.27 12.43
N GLY A 137 7.58 10.60 12.55
CA GLY A 137 6.46 11.03 13.38
C GLY A 137 5.59 12.13 12.76
N ALA A 138 5.82 12.54 11.51
CA ALA A 138 4.97 13.52 10.85
C ALA A 138 3.54 12.98 10.66
N TYR A 139 2.58 13.84 10.86
CA TYR A 139 1.19 13.64 10.46
C TYR A 139 0.82 14.63 9.35
N THR A 140 -0.32 14.46 8.74
CA THR A 140 -0.75 15.28 7.59
C THR A 140 -0.65 16.79 7.86
N GLY A 141 -0.87 17.23 9.11
CA GLY A 141 -0.70 18.63 9.52
C GLY A 141 0.72 19.18 9.43
N ASN A 142 1.75 18.34 9.32
CA ASN A 142 3.14 18.77 9.09
C ASN A 142 3.49 18.85 7.59
N ILE A 143 2.59 18.33 6.73
CA ILE A 143 2.82 18.22 5.29
C ILE A 143 2.04 19.31 4.52
N ARG A 144 0.83 19.61 4.95
CA ARG A 144 -0.16 20.45 4.25
C ARG A 144 0.21 21.93 4.19
N ILE A 145 -0.35 22.66 3.23
CA ILE A 145 -0.25 24.12 3.16
C ILE A 145 -0.80 24.75 4.45
N GLY A 146 -0.03 25.67 5.04
CA GLY A 146 -0.38 26.33 6.30
C GLY A 146 -0.29 25.42 7.52
N GLY A 147 0.31 24.26 7.37
CA GLY A 147 0.58 23.33 8.45
C GLY A 147 1.65 23.82 9.45
N SER A 148 1.99 22.98 10.41
CA SER A 148 2.99 23.31 11.43
C SER A 148 4.34 22.65 11.13
N LYS A 149 5.42 23.34 11.43
CA LYS A 149 6.76 22.76 11.45
C LYS A 149 6.84 21.68 12.54
N GLN A 150 7.49 20.58 12.25
CA GLN A 150 7.69 19.53 13.23
C GLN A 150 8.84 19.85 14.19
N TYR A 151 9.89 20.47 13.67
CA TYR A 151 11.03 21.00 14.43
C TYR A 151 11.33 22.43 13.99
N ALA A 152 11.99 23.20 14.84
CA ALA A 152 12.24 24.63 14.62
C ALA A 152 13.08 24.92 13.35
N ASP A 153 13.99 24.02 13.03
CA ASP A 153 14.89 24.08 11.87
C ASP A 153 14.32 23.43 10.60
N GLU A 154 13.14 22.79 10.71
CA GLU A 154 12.44 22.25 9.55
C GLU A 154 11.49 23.27 8.91
N LEU A 155 11.15 23.03 7.66
CA LEU A 155 10.02 23.67 6.99
C LEU A 155 8.79 22.76 7.09
N VAL A 156 7.60 23.32 6.88
CA VAL A 156 6.44 22.52 6.50
C VAL A 156 6.79 21.81 5.18
N GLN A 157 6.44 20.53 5.05
CA GLN A 157 6.91 19.76 3.90
C GLN A 157 6.39 20.30 2.56
N SER A 158 5.18 20.90 2.53
CA SER A 158 4.67 21.61 1.34
C SER A 158 5.53 22.81 0.96
N ASP A 159 6.11 23.51 1.93
CA ASP A 159 7.03 24.63 1.64
C ASP A 159 8.34 24.13 1.02
N SER A 160 8.85 23.01 1.52
CA SER A 160 10.01 22.33 0.94
C SER A 160 9.72 21.86 -0.49
N LEU A 161 8.52 21.34 -0.74
CA LEU A 161 8.06 20.98 -2.09
C LEU A 161 8.01 22.23 -3.00
N ALA A 162 7.47 23.35 -2.50
CA ALA A 162 7.38 24.59 -3.27
C ALA A 162 8.74 25.10 -3.70
N ILE A 163 9.74 25.02 -2.83
CA ILE A 163 11.13 25.39 -3.12
C ILE A 163 11.73 24.43 -4.15
N ALA A 164 11.59 23.12 -3.95
CA ALA A 164 12.12 22.11 -4.85
C ALA A 164 11.51 22.23 -6.26
N ALA A 165 10.19 22.41 -6.35
CA ALA A 165 9.47 22.56 -7.62
C ALA A 165 9.92 23.78 -8.44
N ARG A 166 10.37 24.86 -7.79
CA ARG A 166 10.88 26.03 -8.49
C ARG A 166 12.35 25.93 -8.85
N ASN A 167 13.11 25.18 -8.09
CA ASN A 167 14.53 24.99 -8.36
C ASN A 167 14.81 23.86 -9.35
N THR A 168 13.94 22.85 -9.41
CA THR A 168 14.15 21.67 -10.25
C THR A 168 12.87 21.28 -10.98
N ARG A 169 12.98 20.41 -11.97
CA ARG A 169 11.86 19.81 -12.68
C ARG A 169 11.53 18.47 -12.04
N LEU A 170 10.52 18.48 -11.16
CA LEU A 170 10.05 17.28 -10.48
C LEU A 170 9.40 16.30 -11.46
N LYS A 171 9.89 15.08 -11.50
CA LYS A 171 9.34 13.96 -12.28
C LYS A 171 8.38 13.11 -11.43
N MET A 172 8.64 13.03 -10.12
CA MET A 172 7.80 12.31 -9.17
C MET A 172 7.77 13.03 -7.82
N VAL A 173 6.58 13.12 -7.26
CA VAL A 173 6.30 13.52 -5.87
C VAL A 173 5.72 12.31 -5.18
N LEU A 174 6.44 11.75 -4.21
CA LEU A 174 6.01 10.60 -3.41
C LEU A 174 5.46 11.07 -2.08
N LEU A 175 4.26 10.63 -1.72
CA LEU A 175 3.63 10.87 -0.42
C LEU A 175 3.41 9.54 0.30
N VAL A 176 3.91 9.43 1.54
CA VAL A 176 3.63 8.33 2.47
C VAL A 176 3.24 8.95 3.80
N ALA A 177 1.94 9.02 4.09
CA ALA A 177 1.43 9.73 5.24
C ALA A 177 0.13 9.12 5.77
N GLY A 178 -0.09 9.25 7.08
CA GLY A 178 -1.33 8.87 7.74
C GLY A 178 -1.18 7.97 8.95
N ALA A 179 -0.07 7.26 9.10
CA ALA A 179 0.14 6.33 10.21
C ALA A 179 0.10 7.04 11.59
N ASN A 180 0.50 8.30 11.64
CA ASN A 180 0.56 9.09 12.87
C ASN A 180 -0.70 9.91 13.15
N ASP A 181 -1.62 10.03 12.20
CA ASP A 181 -2.90 10.71 12.36
C ASP A 181 -3.84 9.91 13.29
N ASP A 182 -5.08 9.70 12.91
CA ASP A 182 -6.10 9.02 13.75
C ASP A 182 -5.73 7.57 14.08
N LEU A 183 -4.95 6.92 13.22
CA LEU A 183 -4.48 5.56 13.44
C LEU A 183 -3.58 5.44 14.67
N GLN A 184 -2.71 6.43 14.88
CA GLN A 184 -1.74 6.40 15.97
C GLN A 184 -0.96 5.07 16.01
N PHE A 185 -0.43 4.65 14.85
CA PHE A 185 0.14 3.32 14.69
C PHE A 185 1.28 3.05 15.68
N GLY A 186 2.17 4.02 15.90
CA GLY A 186 3.26 3.92 16.88
C GLY A 186 2.78 3.66 18.31
N PRO A 187 1.86 4.46 18.87
CA PRO A 187 1.24 4.19 20.17
C PRO A 187 0.57 2.81 20.28
N VAL A 188 -0.12 2.34 19.22
CA VAL A 188 -0.73 1.00 19.19
C VAL A 188 0.34 -0.08 19.29
N MET A 189 1.39 0.00 18.48
CA MET A 189 2.52 -0.94 18.52
C MET A 189 3.20 -0.94 19.90
N THR A 190 3.41 0.23 20.49
CA THR A 190 3.99 0.37 21.82
C THR A 190 3.14 -0.31 22.88
N ASP A 191 1.81 -0.14 22.86
CA ASP A 191 0.90 -0.81 23.80
C ASP A 191 0.97 -2.33 23.63
N CYS A 192 0.95 -2.85 22.41
CA CYS A 192 1.04 -4.29 22.14
C CYS A 192 2.34 -4.90 22.64
N VAL A 193 3.47 -4.27 22.38
CA VAL A 193 4.78 -4.71 22.86
C VAL A 193 4.87 -4.63 24.38
N THR A 194 4.39 -3.53 24.99
CA THR A 194 4.38 -3.35 26.45
C THR A 194 3.54 -4.43 27.14
N ARG A 195 2.34 -4.74 26.63
CA ARG A 195 1.47 -5.80 27.15
C ARG A 195 2.14 -7.17 27.11
N TRP A 196 2.90 -7.44 26.05
CA TRP A 196 3.65 -8.69 25.94
C TRP A 196 4.73 -8.81 27.03
N PHE A 197 5.54 -7.77 27.25
CA PHE A 197 6.56 -7.75 28.29
C PHE A 197 5.96 -7.87 29.70
N LEU A 198 4.80 -7.27 29.93
CA LEU A 198 4.13 -7.25 31.22
C LEU A 198 3.13 -8.41 31.41
N LEU A 199 3.04 -9.32 30.45
CA LEU A 199 2.11 -10.48 30.45
C LEU A 199 0.63 -10.07 30.64
N GLN A 200 0.22 -8.94 30.07
CA GLN A 200 -1.12 -8.35 30.23
C GLN A 200 -2.13 -8.86 29.18
N GLY A 201 -1.77 -9.86 28.39
CA GLY A 201 -2.60 -10.37 27.30
C GLY A 201 -2.51 -9.50 26.03
N THR A 202 -3.21 -9.95 25.00
CA THR A 202 -3.17 -9.34 23.66
C THR A 202 -3.75 -7.93 23.63
N CYS A 203 -3.29 -7.12 22.70
CA CYS A 203 -3.79 -5.76 22.47
C CYS A 203 -4.94 -5.71 21.44
N GLU A 204 -5.02 -6.70 20.56
CA GLU A 204 -5.99 -6.77 19.47
C GLU A 204 -7.44 -6.50 19.91
N PRO A 205 -8.00 -7.10 20.99
CA PRO A 205 -9.38 -6.87 21.39
C PRO A 205 -9.68 -5.41 21.79
N LYS A 206 -8.66 -4.65 22.19
CA LYS A 206 -8.79 -3.23 22.53
C LYS A 206 -8.96 -2.34 21.29
N TYR A 207 -8.30 -2.71 20.18
CA TYR A 207 -8.21 -1.84 19.01
C TYR A 207 -9.16 -2.22 17.88
N THR A 208 -9.48 -3.51 17.73
CA THR A 208 -10.36 -4.01 16.66
C THR A 208 -11.69 -3.24 16.56
N PRO A 209 -12.44 -2.99 17.66
CA PRO A 209 -13.76 -2.35 17.55
C PRO A 209 -13.74 -0.93 17.00
N GLY A 210 -12.62 -0.21 17.15
CA GLY A 210 -12.51 1.19 16.71
C GLY A 210 -11.59 1.39 15.50
N TRP A 211 -11.01 0.32 14.94
CA TRP A 211 -9.98 0.44 13.92
C TRP A 211 -10.49 1.05 12.63
N GLN A 212 -11.64 0.59 12.15
CA GLN A 212 -12.24 1.14 10.92
C GLN A 212 -12.56 2.64 11.06
N ALA A 213 -13.08 3.08 12.20
CA ALA A 213 -13.37 4.51 12.42
C ALA A 213 -12.09 5.37 12.37
N ARG A 214 -10.95 4.85 12.82
CA ARG A 214 -9.65 5.52 12.69
C ARG A 214 -9.21 5.62 11.22
N VAL A 215 -9.41 4.53 10.46
CA VAL A 215 -9.15 4.53 9.01
C VAL A 215 -10.05 5.53 8.28
N ASP A 216 -11.34 5.54 8.59
CA ASP A 216 -12.29 6.47 7.98
C ASP A 216 -11.96 7.94 8.27
N GLY A 217 -11.46 8.24 9.48
CA GLY A 217 -11.01 9.58 9.88
C GLY A 217 -9.75 10.04 9.13
N LEU A 218 -8.91 9.11 8.70
CA LEU A 218 -7.69 9.39 7.96
C LEU A 218 -7.96 9.82 6.52
N VAL A 219 -8.93 9.20 5.85
CA VAL A 219 -9.19 9.38 4.40
C VAL A 219 -9.23 10.86 4.01
N PRO A 220 -10.10 11.72 4.60
CA PRO A 220 -10.17 13.12 4.21
C PRO A 220 -8.89 13.91 4.50
N LYS A 221 -8.06 13.47 5.42
CA LYS A 221 -6.77 14.12 5.75
C LYS A 221 -5.75 13.87 4.64
N VAL A 222 -5.65 12.64 4.16
CA VAL A 222 -4.76 12.29 3.04
C VAL A 222 -5.25 12.93 1.74
N GLU A 223 -6.58 12.91 1.46
CA GLU A 223 -7.17 13.59 0.30
C GLU A 223 -6.82 15.10 0.30
N GLY A 224 -7.02 15.75 1.43
CA GLY A 224 -6.68 17.17 1.59
C GLY A 224 -5.19 17.42 1.39
N THR A 225 -4.32 16.51 1.85
CA THR A 225 -2.86 16.60 1.64
C THR A 225 -2.52 16.49 0.15
N VAL A 226 -3.07 15.52 -0.57
CA VAL A 226 -2.89 15.38 -2.02
C VAL A 226 -3.34 16.65 -2.76
N GLY A 227 -4.49 17.22 -2.38
CA GLY A 227 -5.00 18.47 -2.93
C GLY A 227 -4.05 19.65 -2.73
N ASP A 228 -3.47 19.76 -1.54
CA ASP A 228 -2.48 20.81 -1.21
C ASP A 228 -1.19 20.64 -2.01
N LEU A 229 -0.65 19.42 -2.12
CA LEU A 229 0.55 19.16 -2.92
C LEU A 229 0.34 19.51 -4.41
N ARG A 230 -0.83 19.18 -4.97
CA ARG A 230 -1.18 19.60 -6.34
C ARG A 230 -1.27 21.13 -6.48
N THR A 231 -1.79 21.80 -5.46
CA THR A 231 -1.84 23.27 -5.45
C THR A 231 -0.44 23.87 -5.46
N VAL A 232 0.49 23.33 -4.64
CA VAL A 232 1.90 23.73 -4.65
C VAL A 232 2.51 23.55 -6.03
N MET A 233 2.27 22.43 -6.69
CA MET A 233 2.82 22.16 -8.02
C MET A 233 2.24 23.10 -9.08
N ARG A 234 0.92 23.36 -9.07
CA ARG A 234 0.30 24.34 -9.96
C ARG A 234 0.84 25.75 -9.72
N ASP A 235 0.96 26.17 -8.46
CA ASP A 235 1.54 27.47 -8.08
C ASP A 235 3.01 27.61 -8.53
N ALA A 236 3.72 26.50 -8.73
CA ALA A 236 5.08 26.44 -9.28
C ALA A 236 5.12 26.34 -10.83
N GLY A 237 3.96 26.36 -11.50
CA GLY A 237 3.85 26.37 -12.96
C GLY A 237 3.76 24.98 -13.62
N TYR A 238 3.51 23.92 -12.85
CA TYR A 238 3.32 22.56 -13.41
C TYR A 238 1.87 22.32 -13.81
N ALA A 239 1.68 21.67 -14.94
CA ALA A 239 0.44 20.98 -15.26
C ALA A 239 0.40 19.59 -14.60
N ASP A 240 -0.79 19.01 -14.41
CA ASP A 240 -0.96 17.71 -13.75
C ASP A 240 -0.25 16.55 -14.47
N GLY A 241 0.03 16.69 -15.77
CA GLY A 241 0.77 15.72 -16.58
C GLY A 241 2.30 15.85 -16.55
N ASP A 242 2.84 16.91 -15.96
CA ASP A 242 4.29 17.18 -15.98
C ASP A 242 5.05 16.31 -14.96
N TYR A 243 4.34 15.71 -13.99
CA TYR A 243 4.91 14.91 -12.92
C TYR A 243 3.96 13.77 -12.53
N LYS A 244 4.48 12.79 -11.80
CA LYS A 244 3.67 11.77 -11.13
C LYS A 244 3.55 12.10 -9.65
N LEU A 245 2.32 12.25 -9.15
CA LEU A 245 2.03 12.27 -7.72
C LEU A 245 1.66 10.85 -7.30
N VAL A 246 2.53 10.22 -6.52
CA VAL A 246 2.39 8.85 -6.05
C VAL A 246 2.05 8.87 -4.56
N VAL A 247 0.99 8.19 -4.17
CA VAL A 247 0.68 7.87 -2.77
C VAL A 247 0.99 6.39 -2.57
N MET A 248 1.80 6.05 -1.57
CA MET A 248 2.16 4.67 -1.25
C MET A 248 1.59 4.28 0.10
N SER A 249 1.06 3.04 0.22
CA SER A 249 0.62 2.47 1.49
C SER A 249 1.81 1.94 2.31
N TYR A 250 1.49 1.42 3.50
CA TYR A 250 2.46 0.92 4.47
C TYR A 250 2.48 -0.61 4.48
N PRO A 251 3.64 -1.26 4.50
CA PRO A 251 3.73 -2.69 4.73
C PRO A 251 3.51 -3.03 6.21
N SER A 252 3.23 -4.29 6.51
CA SER A 252 3.29 -4.78 7.89
C SER A 252 4.73 -5.12 8.25
N PRO A 253 5.33 -4.48 9.28
CA PRO A 253 6.69 -4.79 9.69
C PRO A 253 6.78 -6.11 10.49
N ILE A 254 5.66 -6.65 10.96
CA ILE A 254 5.56 -7.87 11.76
C ILE A 254 4.55 -8.83 11.15
N GLY A 255 4.77 -10.13 11.38
CA GLY A 255 3.87 -11.20 10.96
C GLY A 255 3.73 -12.27 12.03
N PRO A 256 2.72 -13.17 11.90
CA PRO A 256 2.54 -14.31 12.82
C PRO A 256 3.60 -15.39 12.62
N ASP A 257 4.23 -15.44 11.45
CA ASP A 257 5.20 -16.45 11.07
C ASP A 257 6.59 -16.00 11.53
N VAL A 258 7.07 -16.59 12.60
CA VAL A 258 8.42 -16.36 13.12
C VAL A 258 9.26 -17.56 12.74
N THR A 259 10.25 -17.36 11.90
CA THR A 259 11.29 -18.37 11.68
C THR A 259 12.41 -18.15 12.68
N ASP A 260 12.96 -19.25 13.22
CA ASP A 260 14.16 -19.17 14.05
C ASP A 260 15.32 -18.72 13.16
N ASN A 261 15.61 -17.42 13.22
CA ASN A 261 16.80 -16.89 12.57
C ASN A 261 18.02 -17.33 13.39
N PRO A 262 18.94 -18.12 12.83
CA PRO A 262 20.12 -18.59 13.56
C PRO A 262 21.02 -17.45 14.06
N ASN A 263 20.96 -16.28 13.44
CA ASN A 263 21.70 -15.09 13.89
C ASN A 263 21.01 -14.36 15.04
N PHE A 264 19.69 -14.55 15.18
CA PHE A 264 18.85 -13.89 16.20
C PHE A 264 17.81 -14.88 16.75
N PRO A 265 18.23 -15.92 17.48
CA PRO A 265 17.31 -16.96 17.94
C PRO A 265 16.31 -16.44 18.95
N GLY A 266 15.03 -16.61 18.64
CA GLY A 266 13.91 -16.23 19.51
C GLY A 266 13.45 -14.79 19.36
N LYS A 267 12.29 -14.50 19.97
CA LYS A 267 11.57 -13.22 19.78
C LYS A 267 12.31 -11.98 20.30
N ILE A 268 13.04 -12.09 21.40
CA ILE A 268 13.74 -10.93 22.00
C ILE A 268 14.97 -10.55 21.17
N PRO A 269 15.94 -11.46 20.90
CA PRO A 269 17.08 -11.13 20.06
C PRO A 269 16.68 -10.73 18.62
N GLY A 270 15.64 -11.34 18.07
CA GLY A 270 15.12 -11.02 16.74
C GLY A 270 14.33 -9.72 16.70
N GLY A 271 13.91 -9.21 17.85
CA GLY A 271 13.14 -7.97 17.95
C GLY A 271 11.68 -8.06 17.52
N CYS A 272 11.12 -9.28 17.35
CA CYS A 272 9.70 -9.49 17.05
C CYS A 272 8.87 -9.72 18.31
N THR A 273 9.14 -8.93 19.34
CA THR A 273 8.44 -9.00 20.63
C THR A 273 6.97 -8.67 20.48
N GLY A 274 6.11 -9.57 20.92
CA GLY A 274 4.65 -9.44 20.83
C GLY A 274 3.96 -10.81 20.86
N TYR A 275 2.64 -10.79 21.05
CA TYR A 275 1.81 -11.97 20.90
C TYR A 275 1.61 -12.29 19.41
N THR A 276 1.67 -13.56 19.06
CA THR A 276 1.49 -14.01 17.66
C THR A 276 0.13 -13.61 17.10
N SER A 277 -0.93 -13.62 17.93
CA SER A 277 -2.26 -13.17 17.55
C SER A 277 -2.33 -11.67 17.25
N ASP A 278 -1.58 -10.82 18.00
CA ASP A 278 -1.50 -9.39 17.72
C ASP A 278 -0.76 -9.13 16.40
N SER A 279 0.33 -9.88 16.15
CA SER A 279 1.05 -9.82 14.88
C SER A 279 0.17 -10.29 13.70
N ALA A 280 -0.62 -11.34 13.90
CA ALA A 280 -1.60 -11.82 12.92
C ALA A 280 -2.69 -10.79 12.64
N TRP A 281 -3.23 -10.16 13.68
CA TRP A 281 -4.19 -9.06 13.54
C TRP A 281 -3.58 -7.88 12.78
N GLY A 282 -2.37 -7.47 13.14
CA GLY A 282 -1.65 -6.39 12.47
C GLY A 282 -1.53 -6.63 10.97
N ARG A 283 -0.94 -7.79 10.58
CA ARG A 283 -0.70 -8.14 9.18
C ARG A 283 -1.98 -8.42 8.38
N ASN A 284 -2.95 -9.13 8.96
CA ASN A 284 -4.07 -9.66 8.21
C ASN A 284 -5.35 -8.83 8.33
N THR A 285 -5.40 -7.84 9.23
CA THR A 285 -6.60 -7.03 9.47
C THR A 285 -6.29 -5.54 9.51
N ALA A 286 -5.38 -5.12 10.39
CA ALA A 286 -5.15 -3.69 10.64
C ALA A 286 -4.47 -2.99 9.45
N VAL A 287 -3.39 -3.57 8.93
CA VAL A 287 -2.67 -3.01 7.77
C VAL A 287 -3.51 -3.08 6.49
N PRO A 288 -4.23 -4.18 6.15
CA PRO A 288 -5.14 -4.19 5.01
C PRO A 288 -6.30 -3.18 5.10
N ALA A 289 -6.85 -2.95 6.29
CA ALA A 289 -7.86 -1.90 6.46
C ALA A 289 -7.27 -0.50 6.25
N PHE A 290 -6.08 -0.25 6.78
CA PHE A 290 -5.34 0.99 6.57
C PHE A 290 -5.01 1.21 5.08
N GLU A 291 -4.52 0.18 4.40
CA GLU A 291 -4.26 0.19 2.96
C GLU A 291 -5.49 0.67 2.17
N LYS A 292 -6.68 0.09 2.43
CA LYS A 292 -7.93 0.48 1.78
C LYS A 292 -8.27 1.96 1.98
N GLY A 293 -8.02 2.50 3.16
CA GLY A 293 -8.19 3.93 3.44
C GLY A 293 -7.25 4.80 2.62
N VAL A 294 -5.96 4.46 2.58
CA VAL A 294 -4.95 5.19 1.79
C VAL A 294 -5.24 5.08 0.29
N ARG A 295 -5.60 3.88 -0.19
CA ARG A 295 -6.02 3.64 -1.57
C ARG A 295 -7.20 4.53 -1.94
N LYS A 296 -8.26 4.52 -1.11
CA LYS A 296 -9.43 5.37 -1.34
C LYS A 296 -9.04 6.84 -1.46
N ALA A 297 -8.26 7.35 -0.52
CA ALA A 297 -7.81 8.75 -0.55
C ALA A 297 -7.00 9.08 -1.80
N ALA A 298 -6.10 8.19 -2.22
CA ALA A 298 -5.28 8.36 -3.42
C ALA A 298 -6.12 8.36 -4.70
N THR A 299 -7.00 7.36 -4.85
CA THR A 299 -7.83 7.19 -6.06
C THR A 299 -8.87 8.28 -6.20
N ASP A 300 -9.57 8.64 -5.14
CA ASP A 300 -10.58 9.73 -5.13
C ASP A 300 -9.94 11.08 -5.44
N SER A 301 -8.70 11.29 -4.99
CA SER A 301 -7.91 12.48 -5.33
C SER A 301 -7.23 12.39 -6.70
N GLY A 302 -7.38 11.29 -7.43
CA GLY A 302 -6.77 11.07 -8.75
C GLY A 302 -5.24 10.97 -8.73
N ALA A 303 -4.61 10.65 -7.59
CA ALA A 303 -3.18 10.35 -7.50
C ALA A 303 -2.88 8.95 -8.06
N THR A 304 -1.61 8.71 -8.40
CA THR A 304 -1.14 7.34 -8.65
C THR A 304 -1.00 6.62 -7.31
N TYR A 305 -1.46 5.39 -7.25
CA TYR A 305 -1.43 4.61 -6.02
C TYR A 305 -0.47 3.41 -6.12
N LEU A 306 0.34 3.21 -5.08
CA LEU A 306 1.20 2.04 -4.91
C LEU A 306 0.84 1.32 -3.61
N ASP A 307 0.24 0.16 -3.73
CA ASP A 307 0.01 -0.73 -2.60
C ASP A 307 1.31 -1.47 -2.23
N ALA A 308 1.85 -1.16 -1.07
CA ALA A 308 2.99 -1.82 -0.45
C ALA A 308 2.59 -2.68 0.77
N SER A 309 1.29 -2.82 1.06
CA SER A 309 0.80 -3.43 2.32
C SER A 309 1.32 -4.85 2.55
N ARG A 310 1.62 -5.57 1.47
CA ARG A 310 2.12 -6.95 1.51
C ARG A 310 3.59 -7.09 1.12
N LEU A 311 4.27 -5.97 0.91
CA LEU A 311 5.64 -5.97 0.40
C LEU A 311 6.62 -6.68 1.34
N PHE A 312 6.38 -6.59 2.64
CA PHE A 312 7.26 -7.20 3.65
C PHE A 312 6.83 -8.61 4.09
N HIS A 313 5.78 -9.19 3.47
CA HIS A 313 5.41 -10.57 3.79
C HIS A 313 6.57 -11.52 3.44
N GLY A 314 6.98 -12.34 4.41
CA GLY A 314 8.16 -13.19 4.30
C GLY A 314 9.48 -12.48 4.62
N HIS A 315 9.44 -11.16 4.86
CA HIS A 315 10.58 -10.30 5.19
C HIS A 315 10.32 -9.46 6.46
N GLU A 316 9.31 -9.82 7.23
CA GLU A 316 8.99 -9.16 8.49
C GLU A 316 10.12 -9.34 9.51
N VAL A 317 10.01 -8.64 10.62
CA VAL A 317 10.95 -8.80 11.75
C VAL A 317 10.96 -10.26 12.21
N CYS A 318 12.12 -10.78 12.54
CA CYS A 318 12.41 -12.19 12.85
C CYS A 318 12.38 -13.17 11.67
N MET A 319 12.23 -12.70 10.46
CA MET A 319 12.51 -13.53 9.28
C MET A 319 14.01 -13.56 8.99
N GLU A 320 14.49 -14.56 8.25
CA GLU A 320 15.92 -14.68 7.91
C GLU A 320 16.42 -13.48 7.09
N ASP A 321 15.63 -13.05 6.11
CA ASP A 321 15.87 -11.87 5.28
C ASP A 321 14.91 -10.75 5.68
N THR A 322 15.16 -10.08 6.80
CA THR A 322 14.26 -9.03 7.29
C THR A 322 14.46 -7.70 6.56
N TRP A 323 13.34 -7.06 6.19
CA TRP A 323 13.27 -5.72 5.60
C TRP A 323 12.81 -4.65 6.58
N ALA A 324 12.41 -5.06 7.76
CA ALA A 324 12.11 -4.16 8.87
C ALA A 324 13.14 -4.30 9.99
N ARG A 325 13.39 -3.21 10.71
CA ARG A 325 14.18 -3.23 11.93
C ARG A 325 13.32 -3.75 13.08
N GLY A 326 13.78 -4.75 13.79
CA GLY A 326 13.10 -5.25 14.99
C GLY A 326 13.11 -4.25 16.15
N LEU A 327 12.52 -4.63 17.28
CA LEU A 327 12.58 -3.81 18.50
C LEU A 327 14.04 -3.46 18.79
N TYR A 328 14.34 -2.17 18.72
CA TYR A 328 15.68 -1.66 18.91
C TYR A 328 15.75 -0.91 20.23
N VAL A 329 16.58 -1.39 21.12
CA VAL A 329 16.88 -0.78 22.43
C VAL A 329 18.39 -0.60 22.52
N ASN A 330 18.83 0.59 22.90
CA ASN A 330 20.25 0.83 23.13
C ASN A 330 20.73 0.00 24.32
N ILE A 331 21.45 -1.08 24.05
CA ILE A 331 21.96 -2.01 25.08
C ILE A 331 23.00 -1.38 26.02
N SER A 332 23.63 -0.28 25.60
CA SER A 332 24.57 0.46 26.46
C SER A 332 23.86 1.26 27.54
N ASN A 333 22.58 1.57 27.39
CA ASN A 333 21.72 2.22 28.37
C ASN A 333 20.26 1.69 28.20
N PRO A 334 19.98 0.45 28.65
CA PRO A 334 18.70 -0.19 28.37
C PRO A 334 17.52 0.33 29.21
N PHE A 335 17.77 1.04 30.32
CA PHE A 335 16.72 1.53 31.22
C PHE A 335 17.01 2.92 31.80
N PRO A 336 16.09 3.89 31.63
CA PRO A 336 14.91 3.80 30.74
C PRO A 336 15.34 3.67 29.28
N PRO A 337 14.57 2.97 28.44
CA PRO A 337 14.90 2.88 27.03
C PRO A 337 14.99 4.27 26.41
N ASP A 338 16.06 4.52 25.66
CA ASP A 338 16.20 5.75 24.91
C ASP A 338 15.09 5.84 23.85
N ALA A 339 14.25 6.88 23.96
CA ALA A 339 13.11 7.09 23.07
C ALA A 339 13.52 7.18 21.60
N ASN A 340 14.72 7.69 21.31
CA ASN A 340 15.27 7.76 19.97
C ASN A 340 15.57 6.38 19.39
N SER A 341 16.15 5.49 20.19
CA SER A 341 16.39 4.11 19.77
C SER A 341 15.09 3.33 19.57
N VAL A 342 14.15 3.42 20.52
CA VAL A 342 12.86 2.71 20.43
C VAL A 342 12.06 3.14 19.21
N ARG A 343 12.08 4.42 18.86
CA ARG A 343 11.41 4.98 17.67
C ARG A 343 11.82 4.29 16.37
N GLN A 344 13.07 3.83 16.25
CA GLN A 344 13.58 3.14 15.07
C GLN A 344 13.00 1.73 14.89
N SER A 345 12.31 1.21 15.93
CA SER A 345 11.75 -0.12 15.91
C SER A 345 10.59 -0.24 14.92
N PHE A 346 10.48 -1.39 14.28
CA PHE A 346 9.40 -1.74 13.35
C PHE A 346 9.29 -0.83 12.12
N HIS A 347 10.38 -0.16 11.75
CA HIS A 347 10.47 0.65 10.54
C HIS A 347 11.33 -0.04 9.47
N PRO A 348 11.16 0.33 8.18
CA PRO A 348 11.96 -0.23 7.10
C PRO A 348 13.46 -0.01 7.32
N ASN A 349 14.22 -1.08 7.23
CA ASN A 349 15.68 -1.00 7.20
C ASN A 349 16.18 -0.65 5.77
N ALA A 350 17.50 -0.62 5.54
CA ALA A 350 18.07 -0.31 4.23
C ALA A 350 17.59 -1.26 3.11
N ARG A 351 17.26 -2.54 3.42
CA ARG A 351 16.69 -3.49 2.45
C ARG A 351 15.24 -3.16 2.15
N GLY A 352 14.43 -2.84 3.17
CA GLY A 352 13.05 -2.39 2.99
C GLY A 352 12.94 -1.14 2.13
N HIS A 353 13.81 -0.15 2.36
CA HIS A 353 13.90 1.02 1.49
C HIS A 353 14.37 0.66 0.07
N GLY A 354 15.24 -0.33 -0.09
CA GLY A 354 15.59 -0.87 -1.41
C GLY A 354 14.41 -1.51 -2.13
N ALA A 355 13.56 -2.23 -1.39
CA ALA A 355 12.33 -2.81 -1.92
C ALA A 355 11.33 -1.72 -2.38
N PHE A 356 11.10 -0.69 -1.57
CA PHE A 356 10.30 0.48 -1.99
C PHE A 356 10.85 1.13 -3.25
N ALA A 357 12.16 1.35 -3.30
CA ALA A 357 12.82 1.95 -4.46
C ALA A 357 12.62 1.13 -5.74
N SER A 358 12.71 -0.21 -5.64
CA SER A 358 12.43 -1.13 -6.74
C SER A 358 10.98 -1.02 -7.22
N CYS A 359 10.01 -1.05 -6.30
CA CYS A 359 8.59 -0.92 -6.60
C CYS A 359 8.27 0.42 -7.28
N LEU A 360 8.81 1.53 -6.75
CA LEU A 360 8.63 2.87 -7.32
C LEU A 360 9.23 2.97 -8.71
N THR A 361 10.38 2.36 -8.94
CA THR A 361 11.04 2.31 -10.25
C THR A 361 10.17 1.59 -11.28
N GLN A 362 9.66 0.42 -10.91
CA GLN A 362 8.77 -0.37 -11.76
C GLN A 362 7.46 0.37 -12.06
N LEU A 363 6.83 0.98 -11.03
CA LEU A 363 5.61 1.77 -11.19
C LEU A 363 5.80 2.97 -12.12
N TYR A 364 6.93 3.65 -11.97
CA TYR A 364 7.26 4.80 -12.82
C TYR A 364 7.43 4.36 -14.29
N ALA A 365 8.17 3.29 -14.52
CA ALA A 365 8.44 2.74 -15.85
C ALA A 365 7.17 2.18 -16.52
N ALA A 366 6.32 1.47 -15.77
CA ALA A 366 5.09 0.88 -16.28
C ALA A 366 4.01 1.92 -16.63
N GLY A 367 4.09 3.13 -16.10
CA GLY A 367 3.10 4.17 -16.36
C GLY A 367 1.72 3.93 -15.76
N LEU A 368 1.58 2.95 -14.87
CA LEU A 368 0.31 2.58 -14.24
C LEU A 368 -0.18 3.67 -13.29
N ARG A 369 -1.48 3.74 -13.12
CA ARG A 369 -2.13 4.63 -12.14
C ARG A 369 -2.35 3.97 -10.79
N GLU A 370 -2.43 2.66 -10.78
CA GLU A 370 -2.64 1.84 -9.59
C GLU A 370 -1.93 0.51 -9.77
N ALA A 371 -1.21 0.09 -8.75
CA ALA A 371 -0.53 -1.20 -8.72
C ALA A 371 -0.24 -1.65 -7.28
N SER A 372 -0.10 -2.95 -7.09
CA SER A 372 0.49 -3.55 -5.88
C SER A 372 1.92 -3.98 -6.13
N CYS A 373 2.75 -3.99 -5.10
CA CYS A 373 4.11 -4.48 -5.17
C CYS A 373 4.39 -5.45 -4.03
N ALA A 374 5.01 -6.56 -4.35
CA ALA A 374 5.29 -7.61 -3.39
C ALA A 374 6.42 -8.53 -3.85
N ASP A 375 7.00 -9.28 -2.92
CA ASP A 375 7.89 -10.40 -3.20
C ASP A 375 7.21 -11.73 -2.85
N SER A 376 6.22 -12.11 -3.67
CA SER A 376 5.34 -13.25 -3.42
C SER A 376 6.05 -14.61 -3.35
N ALA A 377 7.27 -14.71 -3.85
CA ALA A 377 8.09 -15.90 -3.79
C ALA A 377 9.25 -15.81 -2.78
N SER A 378 9.27 -14.74 -1.96
CA SER A 378 10.34 -14.48 -0.97
C SER A 378 11.75 -14.58 -1.56
N THR A 379 11.92 -13.98 -2.74
CA THR A 379 13.18 -14.04 -3.50
C THR A 379 14.14 -12.90 -3.19
N GLY A 380 13.71 -11.91 -2.42
CA GLY A 380 14.41 -10.65 -2.22
C GLY A 380 14.29 -9.69 -3.41
N GLN A 381 13.42 -10.00 -4.38
CA GLN A 381 13.23 -9.24 -5.62
C GLN A 381 11.75 -8.89 -5.79
N PRO A 382 11.28 -7.75 -5.23
CA PRO A 382 9.88 -7.37 -5.32
C PRO A 382 9.47 -7.08 -6.77
N LYS A 383 8.21 -7.42 -7.08
CA LYS A 383 7.61 -7.23 -8.40
C LYS A 383 6.34 -6.41 -8.29
N LEU A 384 6.09 -5.65 -9.36
CA LEU A 384 4.88 -4.86 -9.51
C LEU A 384 3.77 -5.71 -10.15
N TYR A 385 2.58 -5.61 -9.59
CA TYR A 385 1.36 -6.21 -10.11
C TYR A 385 0.40 -5.08 -10.53
N PRO A 386 -0.09 -5.08 -11.79
CA PRO A 386 -0.86 -3.96 -12.37
C PRO A 386 -2.30 -3.87 -11.87
N VAL A 387 -2.60 -4.45 -10.72
CA VAL A 387 -3.91 -4.43 -10.06
C VAL A 387 -3.71 -4.29 -8.56
N ALA A 388 -4.70 -3.73 -7.88
CA ALA A 388 -4.74 -3.78 -6.43
C ALA A 388 -4.90 -5.22 -5.93
N TRP A 389 -4.39 -5.53 -4.74
CA TRP A 389 -4.48 -6.87 -4.17
C TRP A 389 -5.92 -7.36 -4.04
N ASP A 390 -6.84 -6.52 -3.58
CA ASP A 390 -8.25 -6.87 -3.48
C ASP A 390 -8.88 -7.22 -4.84
N ASP A 391 -8.35 -6.66 -5.92
CA ASP A 391 -8.78 -6.95 -7.28
C ASP A 391 -8.04 -8.15 -7.90
N ALA A 392 -6.88 -8.52 -7.37
CA ALA A 392 -6.11 -9.68 -7.80
C ALA A 392 -6.68 -10.99 -7.25
N TYR A 393 -7.19 -10.99 -6.02
CA TYR A 393 -7.76 -12.16 -5.39
C TYR A 393 -9.23 -12.32 -5.72
N ARG A 394 -9.60 -13.53 -6.12
CA ARG A 394 -10.97 -13.91 -6.50
C ARG A 394 -11.34 -15.25 -5.86
N PRO A 395 -12.60 -15.45 -5.49
CA PRO A 395 -13.06 -16.79 -5.16
C PRO A 395 -12.96 -17.67 -6.40
N VAL A 396 -12.32 -18.82 -6.25
CA VAL A 396 -12.23 -19.84 -7.31
C VAL A 396 -13.34 -20.85 -7.08
N LYS A 397 -14.36 -20.84 -7.95
CA LYS A 397 -15.56 -21.69 -7.82
C LYS A 397 -15.46 -22.93 -8.68
N ASN A 398 -15.83 -24.07 -8.09
CA ASN A 398 -15.94 -25.33 -8.82
C ASN A 398 -17.28 -25.41 -9.57
N ALA A 399 -17.26 -25.79 -10.85
CA ALA A 399 -18.43 -25.78 -11.69
C ALA A 399 -19.45 -26.90 -11.36
N ALA A 400 -19.04 -28.00 -10.74
CA ALA A 400 -19.95 -29.09 -10.36
C ALA A 400 -20.69 -28.79 -9.05
N THR A 401 -20.00 -28.25 -8.07
CA THR A 401 -20.50 -28.11 -6.70
C THR A 401 -20.96 -26.70 -6.37
N GLY A 402 -20.48 -25.70 -7.12
CA GLY A 402 -20.64 -24.27 -6.77
C GLY A 402 -19.84 -23.83 -5.56
N SER A 403 -19.08 -24.74 -4.93
CA SER A 403 -18.24 -24.44 -3.77
C SER A 403 -17.00 -23.66 -4.17
N CYS A 404 -16.51 -22.84 -3.25
CA CYS A 404 -15.23 -22.14 -3.40
C CYS A 404 -14.07 -23.02 -2.95
N VAL A 405 -12.93 -22.91 -3.62
CA VAL A 405 -11.66 -23.46 -3.15
C VAL A 405 -11.29 -22.73 -1.85
N ASP A 406 -11.01 -23.49 -0.81
CA ASP A 406 -10.92 -23.02 0.57
C ASP A 406 -9.66 -23.56 1.26
N ALA A 407 -8.91 -22.68 1.90
CA ALA A 407 -7.88 -23.09 2.85
C ALA A 407 -8.56 -23.45 4.17
N ASN A 408 -8.59 -24.74 4.50
CA ASN A 408 -9.43 -25.28 5.55
C ASN A 408 -9.23 -24.60 6.91
N GLY A 409 -10.36 -24.21 7.51
CA GLY A 409 -10.36 -23.58 8.83
C GLY A 409 -9.74 -22.18 8.86
N ALA A 410 -9.59 -21.53 7.72
CA ALA A 410 -8.88 -20.27 7.58
C ALA A 410 -7.45 -20.29 8.18
N ALA A 411 -6.84 -21.47 8.21
CA ALA A 411 -5.46 -21.64 8.66
C ALA A 411 -4.47 -21.22 7.56
N SER A 412 -3.36 -20.59 7.95
CA SER A 412 -2.32 -20.10 7.02
C SER A 412 -0.99 -20.85 7.14
N GLY A 413 -0.91 -21.87 7.99
CA GLY A 413 0.31 -22.64 8.23
C GLY A 413 0.68 -23.57 7.06
N ASN A 414 1.96 -23.91 6.96
CA ASN A 414 2.42 -24.99 6.06
C ASN A 414 1.71 -26.31 6.38
N GLY A 415 1.25 -27.01 5.33
CA GLY A 415 0.50 -28.25 5.48
C GLY A 415 -1.01 -28.08 5.65
N THR A 416 -1.52 -26.84 5.69
CA THR A 416 -2.97 -26.60 5.71
C THR A 416 -3.62 -27.23 4.47
N ALA A 417 -4.57 -28.14 4.69
CA ALA A 417 -5.29 -28.79 3.60
C ALA A 417 -6.15 -27.78 2.84
N VAL A 418 -6.25 -27.96 1.53
CA VAL A 418 -7.13 -27.17 0.67
C VAL A 418 -8.28 -28.06 0.19
N GLY A 419 -9.51 -27.54 0.22
CA GLY A 419 -10.71 -28.27 -0.17
C GLY A 419 -11.79 -27.37 -0.74
N GLY A 420 -13.02 -27.86 -0.80
CA GLY A 420 -14.19 -27.08 -1.14
C GLY A 420 -14.93 -26.63 0.12
N TRP A 421 -15.54 -25.44 0.07
CA TRP A 421 -16.43 -24.97 1.12
C TRP A 421 -17.50 -24.03 0.53
N ASP A 422 -18.58 -23.83 1.28
CA ASP A 422 -19.60 -22.86 0.88
C ASP A 422 -18.96 -21.47 0.72
N CYS A 423 -19.21 -20.80 -0.40
CA CYS A 423 -18.64 -19.50 -0.66
C CYS A 423 -19.13 -18.46 0.36
N ASN A 424 -18.25 -17.91 1.14
CA ASN A 424 -18.57 -17.00 2.25
C ASN A 424 -17.87 -15.64 2.14
N GLY A 425 -17.04 -15.44 1.10
CA GLY A 425 -16.31 -14.19 0.85
C GLY A 425 -15.15 -13.92 1.82
N GLN A 426 -14.76 -14.93 2.61
CA GLN A 426 -13.59 -14.80 3.50
C GLN A 426 -12.28 -14.98 2.72
N ARG A 427 -11.20 -14.43 3.27
CA ARG A 427 -9.88 -14.39 2.63
C ARG A 427 -9.24 -15.76 2.40
N ASN A 428 -9.66 -16.81 3.14
CA ASN A 428 -9.22 -18.16 2.89
C ASN A 428 -9.82 -18.79 1.60
N GLN A 429 -10.73 -18.08 0.96
CA GLN A 429 -11.34 -18.44 -0.34
C GLN A 429 -10.93 -17.50 -1.47
N GLY A 430 -10.16 -16.45 -1.17
CA GLY A 430 -9.55 -15.58 -2.16
C GLY A 430 -8.27 -16.20 -2.71
N TRP A 431 -8.18 -16.33 -4.02
CA TRP A 431 -7.01 -16.88 -4.70
C TRP A 431 -6.57 -15.95 -5.83
N TRP A 432 -5.27 -15.79 -5.95
CA TRP A 432 -4.66 -15.05 -7.03
C TRP A 432 -3.72 -15.97 -7.82
N TYR A 433 -3.84 -15.95 -9.15
CA TYR A 433 -2.95 -16.70 -10.02
C TYR A 433 -1.83 -15.80 -10.54
N ASP A 434 -0.63 -16.04 -10.05
CA ASP A 434 0.59 -15.43 -10.56
C ASP A 434 0.96 -16.08 -11.90
N GLN A 435 0.77 -15.35 -13.00
CA GLN A 435 1.04 -15.84 -14.34
C GLN A 435 2.54 -16.05 -14.60
N GLU A 436 3.41 -15.28 -13.97
CA GLU A 436 4.84 -15.37 -14.16
C GLU A 436 5.41 -16.63 -13.51
N HIS A 437 5.04 -16.90 -12.27
CA HIS A 437 5.49 -18.08 -11.52
C HIS A 437 4.54 -19.27 -11.67
N ARG A 438 3.37 -19.07 -12.34
CA ARG A 438 2.32 -20.09 -12.50
C ARG A 438 1.81 -20.63 -11.16
N SER A 439 1.81 -19.83 -10.12
CA SER A 439 1.43 -20.23 -8.76
C SER A 439 0.09 -19.63 -8.35
N LEU A 440 -0.63 -20.36 -7.48
CA LEU A 440 -1.89 -19.92 -6.88
C LEU A 440 -1.63 -19.52 -5.44
N HIS A 441 -1.79 -18.24 -5.14
CA HIS A 441 -1.60 -17.65 -3.83
C HIS A 441 -2.92 -17.49 -3.10
N VAL A 442 -2.96 -17.80 -1.80
CA VAL A 442 -4.14 -17.55 -0.98
C VAL A 442 -4.10 -16.15 -0.39
N GLU A 443 -5.25 -15.48 -0.33
CA GLU A 443 -5.37 -14.12 0.20
C GLU A 443 -5.11 -14.02 1.70
N LEU A 444 -5.28 -15.11 2.47
CA LEU A 444 -5.00 -15.13 3.91
C LEU A 444 -3.61 -14.62 4.25
N THR A 445 -2.64 -15.05 3.44
CA THR A 445 -1.25 -14.67 3.59
C THR A 445 -0.56 -14.85 2.23
N GLN A 446 0.21 -13.86 1.85
CA GLN A 446 0.78 -13.77 0.51
C GLN A 446 1.88 -14.79 0.24
N ASP A 447 2.55 -15.24 1.27
CA ASP A 447 3.66 -16.18 1.23
C ASP A 447 3.24 -17.65 1.22
N ARG A 448 1.93 -17.96 1.05
CA ARG A 448 1.42 -19.33 0.91
C ARG A 448 0.85 -19.56 -0.47
N CYS A 449 1.37 -20.60 -1.10
CA CYS A 449 0.96 -21.07 -2.41
C CYS A 449 0.26 -22.44 -2.31
N LEU A 450 -0.62 -22.71 -3.25
CA LEU A 450 -1.15 -24.06 -3.47
C LEU A 450 0.02 -24.98 -3.84
N ASP A 451 0.09 -26.16 -3.21
CA ASP A 451 1.24 -27.04 -3.28
C ASP A 451 0.79 -28.49 -3.44
N VAL A 452 1.52 -29.24 -4.28
CA VAL A 452 1.46 -30.70 -4.37
C VAL A 452 2.48 -31.30 -3.42
N PRO A 453 2.08 -31.82 -2.24
CA PRO A 453 3.01 -32.24 -1.20
C PRO A 453 4.07 -33.22 -1.70
N GLY A 454 5.35 -32.88 -1.47
CA GLY A 454 6.47 -33.72 -1.86
C GLY A 454 6.55 -34.01 -3.36
N ALA A 455 5.96 -33.15 -4.21
CA ALA A 455 5.87 -33.34 -5.66
C ALA A 455 5.26 -34.68 -6.08
N ARG A 456 4.32 -35.23 -5.31
CA ARG A 456 3.62 -36.50 -5.59
C ARG A 456 2.51 -36.30 -6.59
N TYR A 457 2.86 -36.33 -7.88
CA TYR A 457 1.90 -36.19 -8.97
C TYR A 457 1.21 -37.52 -9.25
N GLU A 458 0.30 -37.92 -8.37
CA GLU A 458 -0.43 -39.17 -8.47
C GLU A 458 -1.93 -38.97 -8.27
N ARG A 459 -2.72 -39.90 -8.77
CA ARG A 459 -4.16 -39.91 -8.60
C ARG A 459 -4.52 -39.93 -7.11
N GLY A 460 -5.36 -38.98 -6.68
CA GLY A 460 -5.85 -38.88 -5.31
C GLY A 460 -4.96 -38.03 -4.40
N ALA A 461 -3.81 -37.54 -4.85
CA ALA A 461 -2.96 -36.66 -4.07
C ALA A 461 -3.76 -35.39 -3.65
N GLY A 462 -3.78 -35.10 -2.34
CA GLY A 462 -4.41 -33.89 -1.78
C GLY A 462 -3.50 -32.68 -1.95
N LEU A 463 -4.07 -31.50 -2.04
CA LEU A 463 -3.37 -30.22 -2.13
C LEU A 463 -3.32 -29.56 -0.76
N ILE A 464 -2.24 -28.82 -0.53
CA ILE A 464 -2.01 -28.08 0.72
C ILE A 464 -1.56 -26.65 0.45
N LEU A 465 -1.50 -25.82 1.49
CA LEU A 465 -0.72 -24.60 1.50
C LEU A 465 0.72 -24.89 1.91
N TRP A 466 1.66 -24.25 1.26
CA TRP A 466 3.07 -24.25 1.64
C TRP A 466 3.71 -22.91 1.33
N ASN A 467 4.84 -22.60 1.97
CA ASN A 467 5.62 -21.41 1.63
C ASN A 467 5.85 -21.34 0.11
N CYS A 468 5.56 -20.17 -0.48
CA CYS A 468 5.84 -19.96 -1.90
C CYS A 468 7.34 -20.08 -2.15
N SER A 469 7.72 -21.02 -2.99
CA SER A 469 9.13 -21.32 -3.31
C SER A 469 9.44 -21.21 -4.80
N GLY A 470 8.39 -21.08 -5.64
CA GLY A 470 8.53 -21.18 -7.10
C GLY A 470 8.90 -22.58 -7.61
N ALA A 471 8.96 -23.58 -6.73
CA ALA A 471 9.29 -24.96 -7.10
C ALA A 471 8.20 -25.58 -8.00
N ALA A 472 8.57 -26.62 -8.76
CA ALA A 472 7.70 -27.23 -9.76
C ALA A 472 6.37 -27.77 -9.19
N ASN A 473 6.36 -28.18 -7.91
CA ASN A 473 5.16 -28.67 -7.22
C ASN A 473 4.16 -27.56 -6.82
N GLN A 474 4.52 -26.29 -7.02
CA GLN A 474 3.64 -25.12 -6.85
C GLN A 474 3.27 -24.48 -8.19
N GLN A 475 3.74 -25.05 -9.31
CA GLN A 475 3.46 -24.51 -10.63
C GLN A 475 2.25 -25.22 -11.27
N PHE A 476 1.26 -24.43 -11.65
CA PHE A 476 0.03 -24.89 -12.26
C PHE A 476 -0.23 -24.18 -13.59
N VAL A 477 -0.85 -24.88 -14.52
CA VAL A 477 -1.29 -24.33 -15.80
C VAL A 477 -2.80 -24.23 -15.77
N ARG A 478 -3.32 -23.05 -16.05
CA ARG A 478 -4.74 -22.84 -16.32
C ARG A 478 -4.98 -23.09 -17.81
N ALA A 479 -5.74 -24.11 -18.12
CA ALA A 479 -6.08 -24.47 -19.50
C ALA A 479 -7.49 -23.98 -19.85
N ASP A 480 -7.77 -23.94 -21.15
CA ASP A 480 -9.10 -23.59 -21.67
C ASP A 480 -10.19 -24.44 -21.03
N GLY A 481 -11.37 -23.84 -20.83
CA GLY A 481 -12.49 -24.50 -20.16
C GLY A 481 -12.39 -24.55 -18.62
N GLY A 482 -11.42 -23.82 -18.00
CA GLY A 482 -11.31 -23.65 -16.55
C GLY A 482 -10.64 -24.80 -15.83
N THR A 483 -9.93 -25.71 -16.52
CA THR A 483 -9.15 -26.75 -15.86
C THR A 483 -7.83 -26.20 -15.33
N VAL A 484 -7.39 -26.68 -14.16
CA VAL A 484 -6.11 -26.33 -13.55
C VAL A 484 -5.30 -27.61 -13.39
N ARG A 485 -4.04 -27.59 -13.86
CA ARG A 485 -3.17 -28.78 -13.94
C ARG A 485 -1.80 -28.48 -13.35
N PRO A 486 -1.15 -29.40 -12.62
CA PRO A 486 0.26 -29.23 -12.29
C PRO A 486 1.09 -29.09 -13.57
N ALA A 487 1.98 -28.11 -13.63
CA ALA A 487 2.81 -27.89 -14.82
C ALA A 487 3.69 -29.10 -15.16
N ALA A 488 4.15 -29.82 -14.11
CA ALA A 488 4.98 -31.01 -14.23
C ALA A 488 4.19 -32.31 -14.57
N ALA A 489 2.84 -32.30 -14.47
CA ALA A 489 2.00 -33.49 -14.68
C ALA A 489 0.65 -33.11 -15.29
N GLN A 490 0.65 -32.66 -16.53
CA GLN A 490 -0.53 -32.10 -17.20
C GLN A 490 -1.65 -33.12 -17.54
N SER A 491 -1.40 -34.42 -17.37
CA SER A 491 -2.44 -35.46 -17.45
C SER A 491 -3.34 -35.50 -16.21
N LEU A 492 -2.95 -34.80 -15.13
CA LEU A 492 -3.71 -34.66 -13.90
C LEU A 492 -4.36 -33.28 -13.82
N CYS A 493 -5.59 -33.25 -13.35
CA CYS A 493 -6.37 -32.04 -13.12
C CYS A 493 -6.71 -31.88 -11.62
N LEU A 494 -6.71 -30.66 -11.13
CA LEU A 494 -7.35 -30.35 -9.86
C LEU A 494 -8.82 -30.79 -9.94
N THR A 495 -9.29 -31.47 -8.93
CA THR A 495 -10.64 -32.03 -8.90
C THR A 495 -11.29 -31.84 -7.54
N LEU A 496 -12.52 -31.36 -7.54
CA LEU A 496 -13.38 -31.32 -6.36
C LEU A 496 -14.59 -32.24 -6.62
N GLY A 497 -14.71 -33.33 -5.86
CA GLY A 497 -15.75 -34.36 -6.07
C GLY A 497 -17.11 -33.90 -5.56
N ALA A 498 -17.17 -33.43 -4.31
CA ALA A 498 -18.35 -32.88 -3.67
C ALA A 498 -18.01 -31.60 -2.89
N ALA A 499 -19.05 -30.86 -2.48
CA ALA A 499 -18.87 -29.75 -1.56
C ALA A 499 -18.21 -30.26 -0.26
N LYS A 500 -17.20 -29.53 0.24
CA LYS A 500 -16.43 -29.88 1.46
C LYS A 500 -15.47 -31.07 1.30
N ASP A 501 -15.29 -31.59 0.08
CA ASP A 501 -14.25 -32.57 -0.18
C ASP A 501 -12.87 -31.91 -0.23
N PRO A 502 -11.80 -32.65 0.08
CA PRO A 502 -10.44 -32.20 -0.20
C PRO A 502 -10.22 -32.00 -1.71
N LEU A 503 -9.53 -30.92 -2.06
CA LEU A 503 -9.05 -30.71 -3.43
C LEU A 503 -7.97 -31.77 -3.74
N ARG A 504 -8.12 -32.50 -4.86
CA ARG A 504 -7.24 -33.63 -5.22
C ARG A 504 -6.82 -33.59 -6.66
N LEU A 505 -5.70 -34.23 -6.96
CA LEU A 505 -5.30 -34.54 -8.33
C LEU A 505 -6.05 -35.80 -8.83
N GLN A 506 -6.65 -35.73 -10.00
CA GLN A 506 -7.27 -36.87 -10.69
C GLN A 506 -6.88 -36.82 -12.18
N PRO A 507 -6.90 -37.96 -12.90
CA PRO A 507 -6.78 -37.94 -14.34
C PRO A 507 -7.76 -36.95 -14.96
N CYS A 508 -7.30 -36.14 -15.93
CA CYS A 508 -8.16 -35.18 -16.59
C CYS A 508 -9.22 -35.93 -17.44
N ASP A 509 -10.50 -35.74 -17.13
CA ASP A 509 -11.64 -36.36 -17.81
C ASP A 509 -12.64 -35.34 -18.37
N GLY A 510 -12.38 -34.03 -18.16
CA GLY A 510 -13.22 -32.94 -18.62
C GLY A 510 -14.53 -32.75 -17.85
N SER A 511 -14.71 -33.47 -16.72
CA SER A 511 -15.88 -33.35 -15.85
C SER A 511 -16.03 -31.94 -15.27
N ALA A 512 -17.26 -31.61 -14.85
CA ALA A 512 -17.53 -30.33 -14.20
C ALA A 512 -16.74 -30.17 -12.87
N GLY A 513 -16.43 -31.29 -12.18
CA GLY A 513 -15.60 -31.29 -10.96
C GLY A 513 -14.16 -30.84 -11.18
N GLN A 514 -13.69 -30.79 -12.43
CA GLN A 514 -12.35 -30.35 -12.83
C GLN A 514 -12.32 -28.93 -13.39
N ARG A 515 -13.46 -28.24 -13.44
CA ARG A 515 -13.56 -26.88 -13.96
C ARG A 515 -13.75 -25.88 -12.84
N PHE A 516 -12.93 -24.84 -12.87
CA PHE A 516 -12.89 -23.77 -11.89
C PHE A 516 -12.98 -22.41 -12.58
N ALA A 517 -13.77 -21.50 -12.03
CA ALA A 517 -14.00 -20.13 -12.54
C ALA A 517 -13.75 -19.10 -11.45
#